data_77a26a74b2c8c76c5b46fbc41043bfa4
#
_entry.id   77a26a74b2c8c76c5b46fbc41043bfa4
#
_cell.length_a   1.000
_cell.length_b   1.000
_cell.length_c   1.000
_cell.angle_alpha   90.00
_cell.angle_beta   90.00
_cell.angle_gamma   90.00
#
_symmetry.space_group_name_H-M   'P 1'
#
loop_
_entity.id
_entity.type
_entity.pdbx_description
1 polymer ?
#
loop_
_entity_poly.entity_id
_entity_poly.type
_entity_poly.pdbx_seq_one_letter_code
_entity_poly.pdbx_strand_id
1 'polypeptide(L)'
;MAALLTLLDVTLHFGGPAILEKVNFQVDPGERVCLVGRNGAGKSTLMKVIVGEMKPDTGDVFRPAGAVYRRLTQEVPTDIQSNVHDLVFSGLRPNDDHHEEDWERDVRVEDLIHAIGLQPTALFASLSGGLKRRALLARALAAQPDLLLLDEPTNHLDLESILWLESFLLEKKPTLFFVTHDRAFLRKISTRIIELDRGRLAGWACDYDTYLVRKQDVLEAEEKQRAAFDKKLAQEEEWIRRGVRAQRSRATARIHALQTMRAEARARRDRVGSATIKLAESERTGQKVIEAENVGFVWGADRVVLRDFNLIINRGEKIGILGPNGAGKTTLIKLLLGQLQPTSGVIKHGTNLEVVYFDQLRAQIDDNRTVADNVANGNSTVTIEGRTRSVISYLQDFLFDPTRARTPAKVLSGGERNRLLLARLFTQPANVLVLDEPTNDLDAETLDLLEDLLVEFKGTLLLVSHDREFLDEVVTSTLVFEGDGRIGDYVGGYTDWQNELKKQAARDAGAAPVAADYVGGVKVLPQAALAAAKKLSNKERAELDELPARIEAFEKEQTALAVKLADPGFYKAASTDVAAVKQRLETIEQDHAAAFARWEELDARK
;
A
#
# COMPACT_ATOMS: atom_id res chain seq x y z
N MET A 1 -26.98 -2.77 18.39
CA MET A 1 -25.90 -2.98 19.40
C MET A 1 -25.35 -1.61 19.75
N ALA A 2 -24.87 -1.38 20.98
CA ALA A 2 -24.24 -0.10 21.33
C ALA A 2 -22.87 0.00 20.63
N ALA A 3 -22.52 1.21 20.16
CA ALA A 3 -21.22 1.47 19.58
C ALA A 3 -20.09 1.22 20.59
N LEU A 4 -18.97 0.67 20.14
CA LEU A 4 -17.79 0.52 20.98
C LEU A 4 -17.05 1.85 21.19
N LEU A 5 -17.12 2.75 20.21
CA LEU A 5 -16.47 4.05 20.25
C LEU A 5 -17.32 5.07 19.52
N THR A 6 -17.46 6.27 20.08
CA THR A 6 -18.07 7.41 19.36
C THR A 6 -17.26 8.67 19.65
N LEU A 7 -16.86 9.37 18.59
CA LEU A 7 -16.26 10.69 18.65
C LEU A 7 -17.28 11.71 18.17
N LEU A 8 -17.43 12.82 18.93
CA LEU A 8 -18.32 13.93 18.59
C LEU A 8 -17.55 15.24 18.60
N ASP A 9 -17.48 15.89 17.45
CA ASP A 9 -16.86 17.22 17.23
C ASP A 9 -15.44 17.34 17.79
N VAL A 10 -14.67 16.26 17.75
CA VAL A 10 -13.32 16.19 18.29
C VAL A 10 -12.38 17.09 17.48
N THR A 11 -11.75 18.03 18.17
CA THR A 11 -10.78 18.98 17.58
C THR A 11 -9.49 18.97 18.38
N LEU A 12 -8.35 19.00 17.67
CA LEU A 12 -7.02 18.99 18.28
C LEU A 12 -6.01 19.82 17.48
N HIS A 13 -5.20 20.63 18.19
CA HIS A 13 -4.17 21.48 17.64
C HIS A 13 -2.82 21.26 18.34
N PHE A 14 -1.71 21.50 17.61
CA PHE A 14 -0.36 21.56 18.18
C PHE A 14 0.30 22.92 17.86
N GLY A 15 -0.35 24.03 18.28
CA GLY A 15 0.18 25.37 18.06
C GLY A 15 0.14 25.90 16.63
N GLY A 16 -0.55 25.17 15.72
CA GLY A 16 -0.71 25.49 14.30
C GLY A 16 -2.12 25.19 13.81
N PRO A 17 -2.31 24.91 12.52
CA PRO A 17 -3.59 24.47 11.98
C PRO A 17 -4.09 23.22 12.68
N ALA A 18 -5.43 23.06 12.77
CA ALA A 18 -6.03 21.87 13.38
C ALA A 18 -5.52 20.58 12.71
N ILE A 19 -5.06 19.63 13.51
CA ILE A 19 -4.71 18.28 13.05
C ILE A 19 -5.97 17.42 12.96
N LEU A 20 -6.89 17.62 13.90
CA LEU A 20 -8.25 17.08 13.87
C LEU A 20 -9.21 18.25 13.97
N GLU A 21 -10.18 18.35 13.06
CA GLU A 21 -11.14 19.44 12.97
C GLU A 21 -12.56 18.90 12.96
N LYS A 22 -13.27 19.01 14.09
CA LYS A 22 -14.66 18.54 14.27
C LYS A 22 -14.86 17.12 13.76
N VAL A 23 -14.00 16.22 14.20
CA VAL A 23 -14.04 14.82 13.82
C VAL A 23 -15.23 14.12 14.46
N ASN A 24 -16.06 13.52 13.62
CA ASN A 24 -17.23 12.74 14.01
C ASN A 24 -17.12 11.35 13.40
N PHE A 25 -17.08 10.31 14.22
CA PHE A 25 -17.16 8.95 13.74
C PHE A 25 -17.46 7.95 14.86
N GLN A 26 -17.90 6.75 14.46
CA GLN A 26 -18.32 5.68 15.35
C GLN A 26 -17.72 4.35 14.85
N VAL A 27 -17.41 3.46 15.80
CA VAL A 27 -16.99 2.08 15.53
C VAL A 27 -17.98 1.13 16.22
N ASP A 28 -18.51 0.20 15.44
CA ASP A 28 -19.42 -0.83 15.90
C ASP A 28 -18.69 -2.17 16.14
N PRO A 29 -19.22 -3.05 17.01
CA PRO A 29 -18.63 -4.37 17.24
C PRO A 29 -18.51 -5.20 15.95
N GLY A 30 -17.35 -5.82 15.75
CA GLY A 30 -17.05 -6.66 14.59
C GLY A 30 -16.62 -5.89 13.34
N GLU A 31 -16.63 -4.56 13.35
CA GLU A 31 -16.08 -3.77 12.25
C GLU A 31 -14.54 -3.85 12.20
N ARG A 32 -14.01 -3.85 10.98
CA ARG A 32 -12.58 -3.70 10.71
C ARG A 32 -12.37 -2.44 9.89
N VAL A 33 -12.12 -1.34 10.63
CA VAL A 33 -12.02 0.02 10.07
C VAL A 33 -10.58 0.32 9.72
N CYS A 34 -10.31 0.62 8.46
CA CYS A 34 -9.01 1.12 8.01
C CYS A 34 -9.02 2.65 7.95
N LEU A 35 -8.04 3.28 8.60
CA LEU A 35 -7.80 4.71 8.51
C LEU A 35 -6.71 4.98 7.47
N VAL A 36 -7.08 5.61 6.37
CA VAL A 36 -6.17 6.05 5.31
C VAL A 36 -5.93 7.55 5.38
N GLY A 37 -4.85 8.03 4.80
CA GLY A 37 -4.50 9.44 4.74
C GLY A 37 -3.01 9.66 4.66
N ARG A 38 -2.59 10.86 4.26
CA ARG A 38 -1.18 11.22 4.06
C ARG A 38 -0.35 11.07 5.34
N ASN A 39 0.96 10.88 5.17
CA ASN A 39 1.87 10.92 6.30
C ASN A 39 1.87 12.32 6.93
N GLY A 40 1.78 12.35 8.28
CA GLY A 40 1.62 13.60 9.02
C GLY A 40 0.19 14.16 9.08
N ALA A 41 -0.82 13.51 8.47
CA ALA A 41 -2.22 13.95 8.54
C ALA A 41 -2.84 13.85 9.95
N GLY A 42 -2.19 13.14 10.88
CA GLY A 42 -2.70 12.96 12.25
C GLY A 42 -3.26 11.57 12.55
N LYS A 43 -2.99 10.56 11.72
CA LYS A 43 -3.48 9.17 11.90
C LYS A 43 -3.12 8.60 13.28
N SER A 44 -1.84 8.59 13.64
CA SER A 44 -1.37 8.10 14.95
C SER A 44 -1.85 8.98 16.10
N THR A 45 -2.06 10.27 15.87
CA THR A 45 -2.66 11.19 16.84
C THR A 45 -4.12 10.82 17.13
N LEU A 46 -4.90 10.54 16.10
CA LEU A 46 -6.29 10.07 16.25
C LEU A 46 -6.32 8.75 17.03
N MET A 47 -5.43 7.81 16.75
CA MET A 47 -5.32 6.56 17.52
C MET A 47 -5.02 6.82 19.01
N LYS A 48 -4.12 7.75 19.32
CA LYS A 48 -3.83 8.16 20.71
C LYS A 48 -5.05 8.75 21.40
N VAL A 49 -5.85 9.54 20.68
CA VAL A 49 -7.13 10.08 21.18
C VAL A 49 -8.12 8.94 21.44
N ILE A 50 -8.24 7.97 20.52
CA ILE A 50 -9.13 6.81 20.64
C ILE A 50 -8.80 5.97 21.89
N VAL A 51 -7.52 5.69 22.14
CA VAL A 51 -7.09 4.89 23.32
C VAL A 51 -7.17 5.71 24.63
N GLY A 52 -7.15 7.05 24.52
CA GLY A 52 -7.16 7.93 25.69
C GLY A 52 -5.78 8.36 26.17
N GLU A 53 -4.73 8.04 25.40
CA GLU A 53 -3.36 8.54 25.63
C GLU A 53 -3.26 10.06 25.44
N MET A 54 -4.18 10.64 24.68
CA MET A 54 -4.25 12.07 24.41
C MET A 54 -5.69 12.58 24.53
N LYS A 55 -5.85 13.73 25.20
CA LYS A 55 -7.14 14.41 25.29
C LYS A 55 -7.31 15.41 24.14
N PRO A 56 -8.47 15.49 23.49
CA PRO A 56 -8.77 16.53 22.51
C PRO A 56 -8.89 17.90 23.19
N ASP A 57 -8.70 18.97 22.41
CA ASP A 57 -8.92 20.34 22.89
C ASP A 57 -10.41 20.63 23.07
N THR A 58 -11.26 20.14 22.16
CA THR A 58 -12.72 20.23 22.21
C THR A 58 -13.35 18.95 21.66
N GLY A 59 -14.63 18.74 21.99
CA GLY A 59 -15.40 17.55 21.59
C GLY A 59 -15.31 16.42 22.62
N ASP A 60 -16.09 15.39 22.39
CA ASP A 60 -16.26 14.29 23.31
C ASP A 60 -15.87 12.94 22.70
N VAL A 61 -15.27 12.08 23.51
CA VAL A 61 -14.92 10.71 23.15
C VAL A 61 -15.66 9.77 24.10
N PHE A 62 -16.70 9.14 23.57
CA PHE A 62 -17.52 8.20 24.34
C PHE A 62 -16.99 6.78 24.19
N ARG A 63 -16.73 6.14 25.32
CA ARG A 63 -16.33 4.74 25.45
C ARG A 63 -17.27 4.05 26.42
N PRO A 64 -17.85 2.88 26.09
CA PRO A 64 -18.62 2.11 27.05
C PRO A 64 -17.81 1.81 28.32
N ALA A 65 -18.46 1.86 29.47
CA ALA A 65 -17.81 1.50 30.74
C ALA A 65 -17.33 0.05 30.69
N GLY A 66 -16.08 -0.19 31.10
CA GLY A 66 -15.46 -1.51 31.08
C GLY A 66 -14.90 -1.96 29.73
N ALA A 67 -15.13 -1.22 28.64
CA ALA A 67 -14.55 -1.54 27.34
C ALA A 67 -13.01 -1.42 27.35
N VAL A 68 -12.35 -2.39 26.77
CA VAL A 68 -10.89 -2.49 26.73
C VAL A 68 -10.37 -2.20 25.34
N TYR A 69 -9.51 -1.19 25.26
CA TYR A 69 -8.82 -0.78 24.05
C TYR A 69 -7.33 -1.14 24.19
N ARG A 70 -6.76 -1.73 23.16
CA ARG A 70 -5.32 -2.02 23.08
C ARG A 70 -4.77 -1.51 21.78
N ARG A 71 -3.59 -0.92 21.86
CA ARG A 71 -2.87 -0.41 20.71
C ARG A 71 -1.55 -1.13 20.55
N LEU A 72 -1.31 -1.63 19.33
CA LEU A 72 0.01 -2.07 18.87
C LEU A 72 0.66 -0.89 18.15
N THR A 73 1.77 -0.40 18.72
CA THR A 73 2.53 0.72 18.15
C THR A 73 3.43 0.27 17.01
N GLN A 74 3.79 1.20 16.13
CA GLN A 74 4.70 0.94 15.01
C GLN A 74 6.09 0.50 15.50
N GLU A 75 6.64 1.16 16.52
CA GLU A 75 7.96 0.86 17.07
C GLU A 75 7.93 -0.38 17.97
N VAL A 76 8.93 -1.25 17.77
CA VAL A 76 9.17 -2.40 18.65
C VAL A 76 10.07 -1.96 19.81
N PRO A 77 9.62 -2.05 21.07
CA PRO A 77 10.46 -1.70 22.21
C PRO A 77 11.74 -2.54 22.23
N THR A 78 12.88 -1.89 22.51
CA THR A 78 14.20 -2.53 22.53
C THR A 78 14.65 -2.94 23.93
N ASP A 79 13.98 -2.46 24.95
CA ASP A 79 14.33 -2.60 26.38
C ASP A 79 13.72 -3.82 27.07
N ILE A 80 12.91 -4.61 26.34
CA ILE A 80 12.25 -5.80 26.88
C ILE A 80 13.25 -6.96 26.99
N GLN A 81 13.54 -7.38 28.24
CA GLN A 81 14.46 -8.48 28.56
C GLN A 81 13.74 -9.78 28.96
N SER A 82 12.40 -9.77 29.07
CA SER A 82 11.60 -10.93 29.49
C SER A 82 11.54 -11.99 28.38
N ASN A 83 11.16 -13.22 28.77
CA ASN A 83 10.76 -14.24 27.83
C ASN A 83 9.37 -13.92 27.20
N VAL A 84 8.97 -14.71 26.21
CA VAL A 84 7.69 -14.52 25.49
C VAL A 84 6.49 -14.73 26.43
N HIS A 85 6.55 -15.72 27.31
CA HIS A 85 5.46 -16.00 28.26
C HIS A 85 5.20 -14.80 29.18
N ASP A 86 6.21 -14.31 29.87
CA ASP A 86 6.07 -13.17 30.79
C ASP A 86 5.64 -11.90 30.06
N LEU A 87 6.12 -11.70 28.84
CA LEU A 87 5.68 -10.59 28.02
C LEU A 87 4.18 -10.65 27.72
N VAL A 88 3.68 -11.80 27.25
CA VAL A 88 2.25 -11.99 26.93
C VAL A 88 1.40 -11.92 28.19
N PHE A 89 1.85 -12.55 29.27
CA PHE A 89 1.19 -12.51 30.59
C PHE A 89 1.03 -11.06 31.10
N SER A 90 2.05 -10.21 30.88
CA SER A 90 1.97 -8.79 31.26
C SER A 90 0.86 -8.01 30.51
N GLY A 91 0.31 -8.58 29.45
CA GLY A 91 -0.81 -8.02 28.69
C GLY A 91 -2.18 -8.29 29.30
N LEU A 92 -2.30 -9.26 30.20
CA LEU A 92 -3.57 -9.61 30.84
C LEU A 92 -4.12 -8.42 31.64
N ARG A 93 -5.45 -8.39 31.81
CA ARG A 93 -6.11 -7.43 32.72
C ARG A 93 -5.70 -7.72 34.16
N PRO A 94 -5.63 -6.70 35.03
CA PRO A 94 -5.57 -6.94 36.48
C PRO A 94 -6.73 -7.83 36.90
N ASN A 95 -6.47 -8.77 37.81
CA ASN A 95 -7.49 -9.66 38.35
C ASN A 95 -8.13 -9.01 39.60
N ASP A 96 -8.84 -7.89 39.41
CA ASP A 96 -9.38 -7.08 40.51
C ASP A 96 -10.54 -7.79 41.25
N ASP A 97 -11.23 -8.73 40.57
CA ASP A 97 -12.43 -9.39 41.09
C ASP A 97 -12.21 -10.87 41.47
N HIS A 98 -11.00 -11.40 41.44
CA HIS A 98 -10.67 -12.81 41.73
C HIS A 98 -11.57 -13.85 41.03
N HIS A 99 -12.14 -13.55 39.87
CA HIS A 99 -13.04 -14.44 39.12
C HIS A 99 -12.31 -15.44 38.23
N GLU A 100 -11.03 -15.21 37.93
CA GLU A 100 -10.18 -16.13 37.15
C GLU A 100 -9.09 -16.72 38.05
N GLU A 101 -8.91 -18.02 38.01
CA GLU A 101 -7.81 -18.71 38.68
C GLU A 101 -6.50 -18.45 37.88
N ASP A 102 -5.37 -18.37 38.56
CA ASP A 102 -4.07 -18.08 37.90
C ASP A 102 -3.72 -19.10 36.81
N TRP A 103 -4.11 -20.36 36.99
CA TRP A 103 -3.89 -21.39 35.98
C TRP A 103 -4.72 -21.17 34.70
N GLU A 104 -5.94 -20.62 34.77
CA GLU A 104 -6.75 -20.31 33.58
C GLU A 104 -6.12 -19.18 32.80
N ARG A 105 -5.51 -18.22 33.46
CA ARG A 105 -4.76 -17.12 32.86
C ARG A 105 -3.51 -17.64 32.18
N ASP A 106 -2.76 -18.57 32.80
CA ASP A 106 -1.59 -19.21 32.21
C ASP A 106 -1.96 -20.01 30.97
N VAL A 107 -3.01 -20.83 31.00
CA VAL A 107 -3.51 -21.61 29.84
C VAL A 107 -3.85 -20.65 28.68
N ARG A 108 -4.55 -19.55 28.97
CA ARG A 108 -4.87 -18.56 27.93
C ARG A 108 -3.62 -17.96 27.27
N VAL A 109 -2.61 -17.65 28.07
CA VAL A 109 -1.32 -17.14 27.58
C VAL A 109 -0.59 -18.18 26.73
N GLU A 110 -0.56 -19.44 27.18
CA GLU A 110 0.05 -20.54 26.42
C GLU A 110 -0.69 -20.79 25.10
N ASP A 111 -2.03 -20.79 25.09
CA ASP A 111 -2.84 -20.93 23.88
C ASP A 111 -2.56 -19.81 22.87
N LEU A 112 -2.43 -18.56 23.34
CA LEU A 112 -2.07 -17.43 22.48
C LEU A 112 -0.65 -17.59 21.92
N ILE A 113 0.32 -17.98 22.75
CA ILE A 113 1.71 -18.19 22.32
C ILE A 113 1.80 -19.30 21.30
N HIS A 114 1.05 -20.39 21.50
CA HIS A 114 0.97 -21.49 20.55
C HIS A 114 0.33 -21.03 19.23
N ALA A 115 -0.78 -20.26 19.30
CA ALA A 115 -1.46 -19.74 18.10
C ALA A 115 -0.58 -18.81 17.25
N ILE A 116 0.37 -18.07 17.88
CA ILE A 116 1.33 -17.22 17.18
C ILE A 116 2.61 -17.96 16.75
N GLY A 117 2.73 -19.26 17.07
CA GLY A 117 3.86 -20.10 16.66
C GLY A 117 5.17 -19.76 17.36
N LEU A 118 5.14 -19.29 18.61
CA LEU A 118 6.33 -18.96 19.39
C LEU A 118 6.55 -19.97 20.52
N GLN A 119 7.78 -19.99 21.05
CA GLN A 119 8.15 -20.76 22.22
C GLN A 119 8.01 -19.89 23.48
N PRO A 120 7.30 -20.33 24.55
CA PRO A 120 7.10 -19.55 25.77
C PRO A 120 8.40 -19.09 26.44
N THR A 121 9.42 -19.94 26.40
CA THR A 121 10.74 -19.71 27.03
C THR A 121 11.71 -18.87 26.20
N ALA A 122 11.38 -18.58 24.95
CA ALA A 122 12.25 -17.78 24.09
C ALA A 122 12.40 -16.36 24.62
N LEU A 123 13.61 -15.83 24.64
CA LEU A 123 13.87 -14.44 25.02
C LEU A 123 13.40 -13.48 23.93
N PHE A 124 12.60 -12.48 24.29
CA PHE A 124 12.09 -11.49 23.34
C PHE A 124 13.22 -10.79 22.57
N ALA A 125 14.32 -10.47 23.24
CA ALA A 125 15.47 -9.81 22.63
C ALA A 125 16.08 -10.62 21.47
N SER A 126 16.05 -11.96 21.53
CA SER A 126 16.65 -12.85 20.53
C SER A 126 15.75 -13.09 19.30
N LEU A 127 14.49 -12.69 19.35
CA LEU A 127 13.53 -12.89 18.26
C LEU A 127 13.84 -11.99 17.06
N SER A 128 13.49 -12.48 15.87
CA SER A 128 13.45 -11.63 14.66
C SER A 128 12.39 -10.53 14.78
N GLY A 129 12.47 -9.49 13.96
CA GLY A 129 11.51 -8.38 13.98
C GLY A 129 10.05 -8.84 13.81
N GLY A 130 9.79 -9.78 12.89
CA GLY A 130 8.46 -10.38 12.70
C GLY A 130 7.97 -11.15 13.91
N LEU A 131 8.80 -11.99 14.51
CA LEU A 131 8.45 -12.75 15.72
C LEU A 131 8.24 -11.84 16.94
N LYS A 132 9.03 -10.75 17.07
CA LYS A 132 8.79 -9.71 18.09
C LYS A 132 7.41 -9.09 17.94
N ARG A 133 7.00 -8.76 16.72
CA ARG A 133 5.65 -8.21 16.47
C ARG A 133 4.55 -9.21 16.77
N ARG A 134 4.73 -10.50 16.43
CA ARG A 134 3.79 -11.56 16.83
C ARG A 134 3.64 -11.61 18.36
N ALA A 135 4.72 -11.58 19.11
CA ALA A 135 4.70 -11.57 20.57
C ALA A 135 3.97 -10.33 21.16
N LEU A 136 4.21 -9.15 20.61
CA LEU A 136 3.52 -7.92 21.02
C LEU A 136 2.02 -7.95 20.67
N LEU A 137 1.65 -8.55 19.53
CA LEU A 137 0.25 -8.77 19.17
C LEU A 137 -0.43 -9.71 20.17
N ALA A 138 0.21 -10.83 20.53
CA ALA A 138 -0.31 -11.74 21.56
C ALA A 138 -0.48 -11.03 22.91
N ARG A 139 0.48 -10.21 23.32
CA ARG A 139 0.37 -9.37 24.52
C ARG A 139 -0.86 -8.44 24.46
N ALA A 140 -1.12 -7.82 23.32
CA ALA A 140 -2.29 -6.95 23.15
C ALA A 140 -3.61 -7.74 23.23
N LEU A 141 -3.63 -8.94 22.64
CA LEU A 141 -4.79 -9.84 22.60
C LEU A 141 -5.07 -10.55 23.94
N ALA A 142 -4.04 -10.75 24.77
CA ALA A 142 -4.19 -11.36 26.10
C ALA A 142 -5.21 -10.61 26.97
N ALA A 143 -5.31 -9.28 26.80
CA ALA A 143 -6.32 -8.46 27.47
C ALA A 143 -7.75 -8.69 26.97
N GLN A 144 -7.96 -9.50 25.92
CA GLN A 144 -9.26 -9.64 25.22
C GLN A 144 -9.88 -8.28 24.88
N PRO A 145 -9.23 -7.46 24.05
CA PRO A 145 -9.69 -6.11 23.77
C PRO A 145 -11.00 -6.12 22.98
N ASP A 146 -11.93 -5.22 23.36
CA ASP A 146 -13.14 -4.95 22.59
C ASP A 146 -12.80 -4.24 21.27
N LEU A 147 -11.74 -3.40 21.28
CA LEU A 147 -11.20 -2.74 20.11
C LEU A 147 -9.67 -2.84 20.08
N LEU A 148 -9.14 -3.47 19.04
CA LEU A 148 -7.71 -3.56 18.77
C LEU A 148 -7.29 -2.48 17.78
N LEU A 149 -6.28 -1.67 18.14
CA LEU A 149 -5.72 -0.65 17.26
C LEU A 149 -4.35 -1.10 16.76
N LEU A 150 -4.16 -1.11 15.43
CA LEU A 150 -2.90 -1.49 14.79
C LEU A 150 -2.35 -0.31 13.98
N ASP A 151 -1.16 0.17 14.35
CA ASP A 151 -0.46 1.28 13.68
C ASP A 151 0.63 0.70 12.78
N GLU A 152 0.42 0.71 11.46
CA GLU A 152 1.28 0.14 10.43
C GLU A 152 1.76 -1.29 10.77
N PRO A 153 0.84 -2.26 10.92
CA PRO A 153 1.19 -3.59 11.41
C PRO A 153 2.05 -4.40 10.43
N THR A 154 2.04 -4.06 9.14
CA THR A 154 2.78 -4.75 8.08
C THR A 154 4.19 -4.21 7.86
N ASN A 155 4.51 -2.99 8.34
CA ASN A 155 5.82 -2.37 8.16
C ASN A 155 6.95 -3.23 8.77
N HIS A 156 8.05 -3.38 8.04
CA HIS A 156 9.23 -4.16 8.40
C HIS A 156 8.97 -5.66 8.63
N LEU A 157 7.77 -6.17 8.31
CA LEU A 157 7.49 -7.59 8.31
C LEU A 157 7.88 -8.21 6.98
N ASP A 158 8.38 -9.44 7.04
CA ASP A 158 8.53 -10.25 5.84
C ASP A 158 7.17 -10.81 5.39
N LEU A 159 7.13 -11.23 4.16
CA LEU A 159 5.91 -11.71 3.50
C LEU A 159 5.21 -12.83 4.28
N GLU A 160 5.98 -13.77 4.84
CA GLU A 160 5.43 -14.88 5.64
C GLU A 160 4.72 -14.36 6.89
N SER A 161 5.31 -13.38 7.56
CA SER A 161 4.71 -12.74 8.74
C SER A 161 3.46 -11.94 8.39
N ILE A 162 3.42 -11.28 7.23
CA ILE A 162 2.23 -10.56 6.73
C ILE A 162 1.10 -11.55 6.45
N LEU A 163 1.37 -12.62 5.70
CA LEU A 163 0.38 -13.65 5.37
C LEU A 163 -0.17 -14.34 6.62
N TRP A 164 0.70 -14.62 7.59
CA TRP A 164 0.28 -15.14 8.89
C TRP A 164 -0.65 -14.16 9.62
N LEU A 165 -0.28 -12.86 9.68
CA LEU A 165 -1.10 -11.83 10.34
C LEU A 165 -2.48 -11.71 9.70
N GLU A 166 -2.55 -11.72 8.38
CA GLU A 166 -3.81 -11.72 7.62
C GLU A 166 -4.71 -12.88 8.02
N SER A 167 -4.15 -14.10 7.97
CA SER A 167 -4.87 -15.33 8.29
C SER A 167 -5.38 -15.32 9.73
N PHE A 168 -4.53 -14.90 10.65
CA PHE A 168 -4.87 -14.79 12.07
C PHE A 168 -6.02 -13.80 12.34
N LEU A 169 -5.97 -12.59 11.73
CA LEU A 169 -7.01 -11.58 11.90
C LEU A 169 -8.35 -12.00 11.25
N LEU A 170 -8.29 -12.73 10.15
CA LEU A 170 -9.49 -13.27 9.49
C LEU A 170 -10.13 -14.41 10.28
N GLU A 171 -9.33 -15.24 10.95
CA GLU A 171 -9.82 -16.32 11.80
C GLU A 171 -10.45 -15.78 13.09
N LYS A 172 -9.74 -14.92 13.82
CA LYS A 172 -10.17 -14.39 15.12
C LYS A 172 -11.25 -13.31 15.03
N LYS A 173 -11.32 -12.59 13.87
CA LYS A 173 -12.29 -11.53 13.58
C LYS A 173 -12.47 -10.50 14.71
N PRO A 174 -11.38 -9.94 15.26
CA PRO A 174 -11.50 -8.90 16.29
C PRO A 174 -12.16 -7.65 15.70
N THR A 175 -12.77 -6.81 16.54
CA THR A 175 -13.07 -5.43 16.14
C THR A 175 -11.75 -4.70 16.01
N LEU A 176 -11.51 -4.11 14.84
CA LEU A 176 -10.21 -3.59 14.47
C LEU A 176 -10.29 -2.15 13.97
N PHE A 177 -9.39 -1.32 14.46
CA PHE A 177 -9.11 -0.02 13.89
C PHE A 177 -7.62 0.04 13.51
N PHE A 178 -7.31 0.16 12.22
CA PHE A 178 -5.93 0.05 11.78
C PHE A 178 -5.53 1.09 10.75
N VAL A 179 -4.24 1.39 10.71
CA VAL A 179 -3.58 2.19 9.69
C VAL A 179 -2.64 1.27 8.93
N THR A 180 -2.68 1.29 7.61
CA THR A 180 -1.70 0.60 6.78
C THR A 180 -1.58 1.27 5.42
N HIS A 181 -0.41 1.11 4.81
CA HIS A 181 -0.13 1.46 3.41
C HIS A 181 -0.04 0.23 2.52
N ASP A 182 -0.07 -0.99 3.09
CA ASP A 182 -0.16 -2.25 2.35
C ASP A 182 -1.58 -2.42 1.77
N ARG A 183 -1.69 -2.21 0.46
CA ARG A 183 -2.97 -2.24 -0.27
C ARG A 183 -3.60 -3.63 -0.26
N ALA A 184 -2.79 -4.68 -0.41
CA ALA A 184 -3.27 -6.05 -0.40
C ALA A 184 -3.81 -6.46 0.97
N PHE A 185 -3.13 -6.06 2.06
CA PHE A 185 -3.60 -6.24 3.43
C PHE A 185 -4.93 -5.48 3.66
N LEU A 186 -5.00 -4.22 3.20
CA LEU A 186 -6.19 -3.38 3.32
C LEU A 186 -7.40 -4.02 2.63
N ARG A 187 -7.26 -4.44 1.36
CA ARG A 187 -8.34 -5.11 0.61
C ARG A 187 -8.88 -6.35 1.32
N LYS A 188 -7.98 -7.12 1.93
CA LYS A 188 -8.32 -8.40 2.54
C LYS A 188 -8.96 -8.27 3.92
N ILE A 189 -8.53 -7.28 4.70
CA ILE A 189 -8.93 -7.14 6.11
C ILE A 189 -10.05 -6.15 6.31
N SER A 190 -10.06 -4.99 5.59
CA SER A 190 -10.99 -3.91 5.87
C SER A 190 -12.44 -4.26 5.52
N THR A 191 -13.38 -3.81 6.36
CA THR A 191 -14.82 -3.81 6.07
C THR A 191 -15.34 -2.40 5.82
N ARG A 192 -14.57 -1.39 6.24
CA ARG A 192 -14.91 0.03 6.11
C ARG A 192 -13.64 0.87 6.04
N ILE A 193 -13.64 1.89 5.22
CA ILE A 193 -12.53 2.82 5.06
C ILE A 193 -12.92 4.18 5.60
N ILE A 194 -12.00 4.82 6.31
CA ILE A 194 -12.11 6.20 6.77
C ILE A 194 -10.88 6.95 6.28
N GLU A 195 -11.08 8.08 5.64
CA GLU A 195 -9.99 8.92 5.16
C GLU A 195 -9.83 10.15 6.05
N LEU A 196 -8.62 10.41 6.51
CA LEU A 196 -8.24 11.64 7.22
C LEU A 196 -7.50 12.54 6.24
N ASP A 197 -8.18 13.59 5.78
CA ASP A 197 -7.59 14.62 4.91
C ASP A 197 -7.80 16.00 5.53
N ARG A 198 -6.72 16.79 5.65
CA ARG A 198 -6.72 18.17 6.14
C ARG A 198 -7.42 18.35 7.50
N GLY A 199 -7.33 17.34 8.36
CA GLY A 199 -7.93 17.35 9.70
C GLY A 199 -9.39 16.90 9.74
N ARG A 200 -10.01 16.57 8.62
CA ARG A 200 -11.40 16.10 8.53
C ARG A 200 -11.46 14.61 8.20
N LEU A 201 -12.47 13.93 8.74
CA LEU A 201 -12.75 12.54 8.42
C LEU A 201 -13.85 12.42 7.37
N ALA A 202 -13.58 11.63 6.34
CA ALA A 202 -14.57 11.16 5.38
C ALA A 202 -14.74 9.64 5.52
N GLY A 203 -15.96 9.18 5.74
CA GLY A 203 -16.28 7.76 5.86
C GLY A 203 -16.73 7.17 4.51
N TRP A 204 -16.16 6.02 4.14
CA TRP A 204 -16.47 5.28 2.91
C TRP A 204 -16.93 3.87 3.28
N ALA A 205 -18.24 3.64 3.27
CA ALA A 205 -18.83 2.31 3.51
C ALA A 205 -18.76 1.48 2.21
N CYS A 206 -17.55 1.14 1.77
CA CYS A 206 -17.28 0.36 0.56
C CYS A 206 -15.93 -0.34 0.69
N ASP A 207 -15.66 -1.28 -0.23
CA ASP A 207 -14.34 -1.89 -0.40
C ASP A 207 -13.30 -0.90 -0.96
N TYR A 208 -12.04 -1.31 -0.97
CA TYR A 208 -10.92 -0.43 -1.34
C TYR A 208 -10.97 -0.01 -2.81
N ASP A 209 -11.34 -0.91 -3.71
CA ASP A 209 -11.36 -0.62 -5.14
C ASP A 209 -12.48 0.38 -5.47
N THR A 210 -13.67 0.19 -4.88
CA THR A 210 -14.76 1.17 -4.97
C THR A 210 -14.39 2.52 -4.34
N TYR A 211 -13.65 2.51 -3.22
CA TYR A 211 -13.14 3.73 -2.60
C TYR A 211 -12.24 4.50 -3.56
N LEU A 212 -11.29 3.84 -4.23
CA LEU A 212 -10.38 4.49 -5.18
C LEU A 212 -11.13 5.17 -6.32
N VAL A 213 -12.11 4.48 -6.91
CA VAL A 213 -12.95 5.04 -7.99
C VAL A 213 -13.73 6.27 -7.50
N ARG A 214 -14.44 6.14 -6.38
CA ARG A 214 -15.22 7.25 -5.83
C ARG A 214 -14.35 8.43 -5.40
N LYS A 215 -13.16 8.16 -4.87
CA LYS A 215 -12.19 9.19 -4.52
C LYS A 215 -11.73 9.96 -5.75
N GLN A 216 -11.46 9.25 -6.85
CA GLN A 216 -11.09 9.88 -8.12
C GLN A 216 -12.22 10.80 -8.63
N ASP A 217 -13.47 10.34 -8.62
CA ASP A 217 -14.64 11.13 -9.01
C ASP A 217 -14.77 12.41 -8.18
N VAL A 218 -14.59 12.29 -6.85
CA VAL A 218 -14.63 13.45 -5.93
C VAL A 218 -13.51 14.43 -6.25
N LEU A 219 -12.29 13.94 -6.50
CA LEU A 219 -11.15 14.77 -6.86
C LEU A 219 -11.37 15.55 -8.15
N GLU A 220 -11.88 14.88 -9.18
CA GLU A 220 -12.21 15.53 -10.45
C GLU A 220 -13.32 16.60 -10.29
N ALA A 221 -14.32 16.28 -9.46
CA ALA A 221 -15.38 17.25 -9.15
C ALA A 221 -14.84 18.48 -8.40
N GLU A 222 -13.97 18.28 -7.40
CA GLU A 222 -13.30 19.37 -6.68
C GLU A 222 -12.43 20.21 -7.62
N GLU A 223 -11.68 19.59 -8.53
CA GLU A 223 -10.83 20.30 -9.48
C GLU A 223 -11.66 21.16 -10.45
N LYS A 224 -12.77 20.60 -10.98
CA LYS A 224 -13.70 21.33 -11.83
C LYS A 224 -14.33 22.52 -11.10
N GLN A 225 -14.77 22.33 -9.84
CA GLN A 225 -15.31 23.41 -9.00
C GLN A 225 -14.26 24.48 -8.70
N ARG A 226 -13.02 24.06 -8.43
CA ARG A 226 -11.88 24.95 -8.20
C ARG A 226 -11.58 25.80 -9.42
N ALA A 227 -11.45 25.19 -10.59
CA ALA A 227 -11.21 25.90 -11.84
C ALA A 227 -12.33 26.92 -12.14
N ALA A 228 -13.60 26.54 -11.91
CA ALA A 228 -14.74 27.45 -12.05
C ALA A 228 -14.70 28.62 -11.06
N PHE A 229 -14.33 28.37 -9.81
CA PHE A 229 -14.18 29.39 -8.79
C PHE A 229 -13.02 30.35 -9.11
N ASP A 230 -11.86 29.84 -9.48
CA ASP A 230 -10.68 30.65 -9.81
C ASP A 230 -10.94 31.50 -11.06
N LYS A 231 -11.65 30.95 -12.07
CA LYS A 231 -12.14 31.72 -13.21
C LYS A 231 -13.07 32.85 -12.81
N LYS A 232 -14.01 32.59 -11.88
CA LYS A 232 -14.93 33.58 -11.36
C LYS A 232 -14.18 34.66 -10.55
N LEU A 233 -13.23 34.26 -9.69
CA LEU A 233 -12.39 35.16 -8.93
C LEU A 233 -11.58 36.08 -9.85
N ALA A 234 -10.94 35.56 -10.88
CA ALA A 234 -10.18 36.32 -11.87
C ALA A 234 -11.07 37.32 -12.62
N GLN A 235 -12.30 36.94 -13.00
CA GLN A 235 -13.27 37.85 -13.63
C GLN A 235 -13.68 38.99 -12.71
N GLU A 236 -13.92 38.71 -11.41
CA GLU A 236 -14.27 39.77 -10.43
C GLU A 236 -13.08 40.70 -10.16
N GLU A 237 -11.84 40.17 -10.16
CA GLU A 237 -10.63 40.97 -10.03
C GLU A 237 -10.39 41.87 -11.24
N GLU A 238 -10.61 41.35 -12.44
CA GLU A 238 -10.49 42.14 -13.67
C GLU A 238 -11.55 43.27 -13.71
N TRP A 239 -12.79 42.97 -13.29
CA TRP A 239 -13.86 43.95 -13.21
C TRP A 239 -13.50 45.11 -12.29
N ILE A 240 -12.91 44.88 -11.11
CA ILE A 240 -12.44 45.93 -10.21
C ILE A 240 -11.32 46.75 -10.83
N ARG A 241 -10.34 46.13 -11.53
CA ARG A 241 -9.23 46.79 -12.21
C ARG A 241 -9.70 47.75 -13.31
N ARG A 242 -10.81 47.44 -14.01
CA ARG A 242 -11.39 48.30 -15.05
C ARG A 242 -12.08 49.57 -14.55
N GLY A 243 -12.19 49.74 -13.23
CA GLY A 243 -12.69 50.94 -12.58
C GLY A 243 -14.22 51.04 -12.51
N VAL A 244 -14.73 51.17 -11.30
CA VAL A 244 -16.16 51.24 -11.01
C VAL A 244 -16.64 52.67 -11.18
N ARG A 245 -17.16 53.04 -12.36
CA ARG A 245 -17.65 54.42 -12.61
C ARG A 245 -19.14 54.65 -12.40
N ALA A 246 -19.96 53.65 -12.04
CA ALA A 246 -21.40 53.86 -11.80
C ALA A 246 -22.01 52.89 -10.77
N GLN A 247 -22.83 53.41 -9.86
CA GLN A 247 -23.66 52.76 -8.83
C GLN A 247 -22.92 52.24 -7.59
N ARG A 248 -22.67 53.13 -6.64
CA ARG A 248 -21.97 52.86 -5.35
C ARG A 248 -22.55 51.70 -4.53
N SER A 249 -23.86 51.49 -4.41
CA SER A 249 -24.44 50.46 -3.54
C SER A 249 -24.25 49.03 -4.07
N ARG A 250 -24.44 48.81 -5.37
CA ARG A 250 -24.19 47.50 -5.99
C ARG A 250 -22.69 47.15 -6.07
N ALA A 251 -21.85 48.18 -6.21
CA ALA A 251 -20.40 48.04 -6.19
C ALA A 251 -19.89 47.60 -4.81
N THR A 252 -20.45 48.09 -3.72
CA THR A 252 -20.06 47.74 -2.35
C THR A 252 -20.35 46.28 -2.05
N ALA A 253 -21.54 45.78 -2.39
CA ALA A 253 -21.90 44.36 -2.20
C ALA A 253 -20.97 43.42 -2.99
N ARG A 254 -20.60 43.82 -4.23
CA ARG A 254 -19.71 43.00 -5.09
C ARG A 254 -18.26 43.05 -4.60
N ILE A 255 -17.80 44.19 -4.04
CA ILE A 255 -16.49 44.29 -3.39
C ILE A 255 -16.44 43.41 -2.14
N HIS A 256 -17.48 43.37 -1.31
CA HIS A 256 -17.57 42.46 -0.18
C HIS A 256 -17.53 41.00 -0.62
N ALA A 257 -18.31 40.62 -1.65
CA ALA A 257 -18.28 39.27 -2.21
C ALA A 257 -16.87 38.87 -2.69
N LEU A 258 -16.14 39.80 -3.36
CA LEU A 258 -14.76 39.55 -3.76
C LEU A 258 -13.82 39.38 -2.57
N GLN A 259 -13.98 40.20 -1.51
CA GLN A 259 -13.18 40.05 -0.28
C GLN A 259 -13.42 38.68 0.36
N THR A 260 -14.68 38.23 0.42
CA THR A 260 -15.02 36.87 0.89
C THR A 260 -14.39 35.81 0.01
N MET A 261 -14.52 35.89 -1.32
CA MET A 261 -13.88 34.96 -2.26
C MET A 261 -12.34 34.94 -2.10
N ARG A 262 -11.69 36.09 -1.89
CA ARG A 262 -10.25 36.16 -1.61
C ARG A 262 -9.89 35.51 -0.28
N ALA A 263 -10.70 35.69 0.76
CA ALA A 263 -10.51 35.06 2.05
C ALA A 263 -10.67 33.52 1.94
N GLU A 264 -11.69 33.06 1.21
CA GLU A 264 -11.89 31.65 0.90
C GLU A 264 -10.72 31.06 0.09
N ALA A 265 -10.24 31.76 -0.95
CA ALA A 265 -9.08 31.35 -1.73
C ALA A 265 -7.81 31.24 -0.86
N ARG A 266 -7.58 32.19 0.08
CA ARG A 266 -6.44 32.16 1.01
C ARG A 266 -6.57 31.09 2.09
N ALA A 267 -7.78 30.79 2.54
CA ALA A 267 -8.04 29.78 3.56
C ALA A 267 -7.96 28.35 3.03
N ARG A 268 -7.95 28.17 1.70
CA ARG A 268 -7.83 26.86 1.07
C ARG A 268 -6.47 26.27 1.38
N ARG A 269 -6.49 25.03 1.85
CA ARG A 269 -5.30 24.18 1.91
C ARG A 269 -5.15 23.51 0.54
N ASP A 270 -4.17 23.97 -0.25
CA ASP A 270 -3.95 23.43 -1.58
C ASP A 270 -3.47 21.98 -1.52
N ARG A 271 -4.03 21.12 -2.40
CA ARG A 271 -3.40 19.85 -2.77
C ARG A 271 -2.27 20.14 -3.75
N VAL A 272 -1.15 19.48 -3.54
CA VAL A 272 -0.08 19.44 -4.53
C VAL A 272 -0.53 18.45 -5.60
N GLY A 273 -0.55 18.88 -6.87
CA GLY A 273 -1.09 18.08 -7.98
C GLY A 273 -0.25 16.85 -8.31
N SER A 274 -0.82 15.90 -9.05
CA SER A 274 -0.09 14.81 -9.68
C SER A 274 0.81 15.35 -10.81
N ALA A 275 2.05 14.89 -10.89
CA ALA A 275 2.99 15.33 -11.90
C ALA A 275 3.52 14.14 -12.70
N THR A 276 3.71 14.36 -14.00
CA THR A 276 4.40 13.43 -14.88
C THR A 276 5.89 13.76 -14.85
N ILE A 277 6.71 12.90 -14.26
CA ILE A 277 8.15 13.07 -14.14
C ILE A 277 8.83 12.25 -15.21
N LYS A 278 9.82 12.84 -15.92
CA LYS A 278 10.72 12.12 -16.81
C LYS A 278 12.08 11.96 -16.15
N LEU A 279 12.62 10.75 -16.20
CA LEU A 279 13.85 10.37 -15.53
C LEU A 279 15.11 10.72 -16.32
N ALA A 280 16.22 10.99 -15.60
CA ALA A 280 17.52 11.20 -16.22
C ALA A 280 18.06 9.90 -16.81
N GLU A 281 18.31 9.85 -18.13
CA GLU A 281 18.99 8.74 -18.78
C GLU A 281 20.52 8.92 -18.65
N SER A 282 21.21 7.88 -18.18
CA SER A 282 22.67 7.81 -18.27
C SER A 282 23.13 7.19 -19.59
N GLU A 283 24.44 7.18 -19.84
CA GLU A 283 25.02 6.50 -21.02
C GLU A 283 24.61 5.02 -21.05
N ARG A 284 24.39 4.49 -22.25
CA ARG A 284 23.91 3.12 -22.43
C ARG A 284 24.96 2.11 -21.98
N THR A 285 24.59 1.22 -21.06
CA THR A 285 25.37 0.03 -20.70
C THR A 285 25.43 -0.97 -21.85
N GLY A 286 26.34 -1.95 -21.75
CA GLY A 286 26.29 -3.16 -22.57
C GLY A 286 24.96 -3.91 -22.42
N GLN A 287 24.69 -4.88 -23.27
CA GLN A 287 23.46 -5.68 -23.21
C GLN A 287 23.36 -6.50 -21.92
N LYS A 288 24.49 -7.10 -21.47
CA LYS A 288 24.61 -7.77 -20.17
C LYS A 288 25.11 -6.78 -19.13
N VAL A 289 24.40 -6.68 -18.01
CA VAL A 289 24.71 -5.80 -16.88
C VAL A 289 25.49 -6.57 -15.80
N ILE A 290 25.01 -7.75 -15.43
CA ILE A 290 25.65 -8.62 -14.44
C ILE A 290 25.51 -10.06 -14.91
N GLU A 291 26.59 -10.87 -14.77
CA GLU A 291 26.62 -12.30 -15.03
C GLU A 291 27.25 -13.01 -13.83
N ALA A 292 26.48 -13.81 -13.14
CA ALA A 292 26.90 -14.62 -12.01
C ALA A 292 26.97 -16.08 -12.45
N GLU A 293 28.11 -16.74 -12.23
CA GLU A 293 28.37 -18.14 -12.61
C GLU A 293 28.78 -18.94 -11.39
N ASN A 294 27.96 -19.94 -11.00
CA ASN A 294 28.20 -20.88 -9.88
C ASN A 294 28.58 -20.18 -8.58
N VAL A 295 27.90 -19.08 -8.27
CA VAL A 295 28.22 -18.24 -7.12
C VAL A 295 27.75 -18.90 -5.84
N GLY A 296 28.70 -19.06 -4.88
CA GLY A 296 28.43 -19.48 -3.53
C GLY A 296 28.94 -18.45 -2.52
N PHE A 297 28.23 -18.29 -1.40
CA PHE A 297 28.63 -17.42 -0.34
C PHE A 297 28.23 -17.93 1.04
N VAL A 298 29.19 -17.91 1.97
CA VAL A 298 29.01 -18.37 3.36
C VAL A 298 29.45 -17.26 4.32
N TRP A 299 28.61 -16.94 5.30
CA TRP A 299 28.97 -16.05 6.41
C TRP A 299 29.56 -16.87 7.56
N GLY A 300 30.82 -16.56 7.95
CA GLY A 300 31.50 -17.29 9.02
C GLY A 300 31.77 -18.76 8.67
N ALA A 301 31.59 -19.68 9.63
CA ALA A 301 31.88 -21.10 9.45
C ALA A 301 30.69 -21.89 8.90
N ASP A 302 29.44 -21.50 9.22
CA ASP A 302 28.29 -22.42 9.05
C ASP A 302 27.08 -21.84 8.31
N ARG A 303 27.02 -20.51 8.10
CA ARG A 303 25.82 -19.88 7.52
C ARG A 303 25.93 -19.76 6.00
N VAL A 304 25.42 -20.75 5.30
CA VAL A 304 25.29 -20.70 3.82
C VAL A 304 24.20 -19.70 3.44
N VAL A 305 24.56 -18.71 2.62
CA VAL A 305 23.61 -17.71 2.08
C VAL A 305 23.29 -18.01 0.64
N LEU A 306 24.28 -18.43 -0.17
CA LEU A 306 24.13 -18.77 -1.58
C LEU A 306 24.85 -20.07 -1.88
N ARG A 307 24.22 -20.91 -2.73
CA ARG A 307 24.82 -22.15 -3.23
C ARG A 307 24.52 -22.26 -4.72
N ASP A 308 25.59 -22.43 -5.51
CA ASP A 308 25.54 -22.70 -6.96
C ASP A 308 24.61 -21.74 -7.74
N PHE A 309 24.62 -20.46 -7.36
CA PHE A 309 23.73 -19.46 -7.91
C PHE A 309 24.23 -18.99 -9.29
N ASN A 310 23.34 -19.05 -10.29
CA ASN A 310 23.60 -18.63 -11.65
C ASN A 310 22.55 -17.60 -12.05
N LEU A 311 22.97 -16.46 -12.62
CA LEU A 311 22.05 -15.39 -13.02
C LEU A 311 22.68 -14.55 -14.13
N ILE A 312 21.89 -14.14 -15.10
CA ILE A 312 22.25 -13.15 -16.11
C ILE A 312 21.24 -12.03 -16.05
N ILE A 313 21.71 -10.83 -15.74
CA ILE A 313 20.89 -9.61 -15.72
C ILE A 313 21.18 -8.81 -16.98
N ASN A 314 20.15 -8.57 -17.77
CA ASN A 314 20.24 -7.77 -18.97
C ASN A 314 19.81 -6.32 -18.70
N ARG A 315 20.21 -5.43 -19.59
CA ARG A 315 19.82 -4.01 -19.52
C ARG A 315 18.30 -3.85 -19.61
N GLY A 316 17.72 -3.07 -18.69
CA GLY A 316 16.30 -2.76 -18.64
C GLY A 316 15.46 -3.80 -17.90
N GLU A 317 16.05 -4.88 -17.40
CA GLU A 317 15.35 -5.82 -16.54
C GLU A 317 15.08 -5.21 -15.17
N LYS A 318 13.90 -5.49 -14.64
CA LYS A 318 13.46 -5.05 -13.31
C LYS A 318 13.24 -6.28 -12.46
N ILE A 319 14.16 -6.52 -11.53
CA ILE A 319 14.23 -7.75 -10.75
C ILE A 319 13.78 -7.51 -9.33
N GLY A 320 12.70 -8.21 -8.91
CA GLY A 320 12.25 -8.28 -7.52
C GLY A 320 13.05 -9.33 -6.74
N ILE A 321 13.37 -9.06 -5.49
CA ILE A 321 14.08 -10.00 -4.61
C ILE A 321 13.19 -10.27 -3.39
N LEU A 322 12.71 -11.50 -3.26
CA LEU A 322 11.81 -11.95 -2.21
C LEU A 322 12.50 -12.97 -1.29
N GLY A 323 12.11 -12.97 -0.04
CA GLY A 323 12.55 -13.96 0.95
C GLY A 323 12.38 -13.48 2.38
N PRO A 324 12.48 -14.38 3.36
CA PRO A 324 12.38 -14.05 4.78
C PRO A 324 13.39 -13.00 5.23
N ASN A 325 13.09 -12.31 6.32
CA ASN A 325 14.05 -11.40 6.92
C ASN A 325 15.26 -12.19 7.41
N GLY A 326 16.46 -11.68 7.05
CA GLY A 326 17.71 -12.37 7.35
C GLY A 326 18.09 -13.50 6.38
N ALA A 327 17.34 -13.79 5.33
CA ALA A 327 17.69 -14.79 4.31
C ALA A 327 18.96 -14.46 3.53
N GLY A 328 19.34 -13.19 3.46
CA GLY A 328 20.55 -12.75 2.75
C GLY A 328 20.28 -11.86 1.55
N LYS A 329 19.08 -11.26 1.44
CA LYS A 329 18.70 -10.34 0.34
C LYS A 329 19.73 -9.23 0.12
N THR A 330 20.07 -8.49 1.16
CA THR A 330 21.09 -7.43 1.11
C THR A 330 22.49 -7.98 0.80
N THR A 331 22.79 -9.22 1.24
CA THR A 331 24.07 -9.90 0.90
C THR A 331 24.14 -10.23 -0.58
N LEU A 332 23.04 -10.73 -1.17
CA LEU A 332 22.93 -10.98 -2.60
C LEU A 332 23.18 -9.70 -3.41
N ILE A 333 22.52 -8.61 -3.04
CA ILE A 333 22.73 -7.30 -3.69
C ILE A 333 24.19 -6.89 -3.63
N LYS A 334 24.84 -6.95 -2.45
CA LYS A 334 26.25 -6.58 -2.29
C LYS A 334 27.19 -7.45 -3.13
N LEU A 335 26.90 -8.73 -3.26
CA LEU A 335 27.64 -9.65 -4.13
C LEU A 335 27.46 -9.25 -5.60
N LEU A 336 26.19 -9.07 -6.05
CA LEU A 336 25.89 -8.67 -7.43
C LEU A 336 26.51 -7.33 -7.82
N LEU A 337 26.66 -6.40 -6.85
CA LEU A 337 27.32 -5.11 -7.06
C LEU A 337 28.86 -5.15 -6.89
N GLY A 338 29.45 -6.30 -6.60
CA GLY A 338 30.90 -6.45 -6.38
C GLY A 338 31.41 -5.83 -5.08
N GLN A 339 30.53 -5.45 -4.15
CA GLN A 339 30.89 -4.91 -2.82
C GLN A 339 31.34 -6.02 -1.86
N LEU A 340 30.93 -7.25 -2.14
CA LEU A 340 31.41 -8.47 -1.46
C LEU A 340 31.97 -9.43 -2.51
N GLN A 341 33.03 -10.16 -2.12
CA GLN A 341 33.59 -11.23 -2.96
C GLN A 341 32.86 -12.54 -2.67
N PRO A 342 32.46 -13.30 -3.67
CA PRO A 342 31.88 -14.63 -3.47
C PRO A 342 32.91 -15.60 -2.89
N THR A 343 32.45 -16.59 -2.11
CA THR A 343 33.31 -17.67 -1.59
C THR A 343 33.70 -18.65 -2.70
N SER A 344 32.81 -18.85 -3.66
CA SER A 344 33.02 -19.65 -4.88
C SER A 344 32.29 -19.05 -6.07
N GLY A 345 32.71 -19.39 -7.29
CA GLY A 345 32.14 -18.85 -8.52
C GLY A 345 32.70 -17.49 -8.90
N VAL A 346 32.11 -16.86 -9.92
CA VAL A 346 32.57 -15.58 -10.45
C VAL A 346 31.36 -14.69 -10.77
N ILE A 347 31.50 -13.38 -10.50
CA ILE A 347 30.53 -12.36 -10.91
C ILE A 347 31.25 -11.41 -11.86
N LYS A 348 30.71 -11.28 -13.08
CA LYS A 348 31.20 -10.39 -14.11
C LYS A 348 30.26 -9.21 -14.24
N HIS A 349 30.83 -8.03 -14.34
CA HIS A 349 30.06 -6.79 -14.52
C HIS A 349 30.19 -6.28 -15.96
N GLY A 350 29.11 -5.71 -16.49
CA GLY A 350 29.11 -5.00 -17.75
C GLY A 350 29.96 -3.72 -17.71
N THR A 351 30.06 -3.08 -18.87
CA THR A 351 30.80 -1.81 -19.00
C THR A 351 29.92 -0.62 -18.62
N ASN A 352 30.53 0.44 -18.08
CA ASN A 352 29.89 1.73 -17.77
C ASN A 352 28.69 1.61 -16.80
N LEU A 353 28.83 0.81 -15.73
CA LEU A 353 27.80 0.70 -14.71
C LEU A 353 27.80 1.93 -13.79
N GLU A 354 26.71 2.68 -13.80
CA GLU A 354 26.42 3.76 -12.86
C GLU A 354 25.34 3.29 -11.90
N VAL A 355 25.78 2.82 -10.74
CA VAL A 355 24.91 2.22 -9.72
C VAL A 355 24.52 3.27 -8.69
N VAL A 356 23.21 3.45 -8.47
CA VAL A 356 22.70 4.26 -7.37
C VAL A 356 21.96 3.36 -6.38
N TYR A 357 22.38 3.45 -5.11
CA TYR A 357 21.79 2.70 -4.01
C TYR A 357 20.99 3.64 -3.11
N PHE A 358 19.67 3.40 -3.01
CA PHE A 358 18.72 4.29 -2.32
C PHE A 358 19.05 4.51 -0.84
N ASP A 359 19.43 3.45 -0.14
CA ASP A 359 19.69 3.53 1.30
C ASP A 359 20.92 4.40 1.65
N GLN A 360 21.91 4.46 0.75
CA GLN A 360 23.06 5.33 0.90
C GLN A 360 22.72 6.83 0.82
N LEU A 361 21.61 7.16 0.14
CA LEU A 361 21.16 8.55 0.00
C LEU A 361 20.53 9.10 1.28
N ARG A 362 19.97 8.23 2.13
CA ARG A 362 19.40 8.64 3.43
C ARG A 362 20.45 9.35 4.31
N ALA A 363 21.69 8.84 4.33
CA ALA A 363 22.78 9.42 5.08
C ALA A 363 23.32 10.77 4.51
N GLN A 364 22.93 11.12 3.27
CA GLN A 364 23.47 12.29 2.56
C GLN A 364 22.56 13.53 2.65
N ILE A 365 21.38 13.46 3.26
CA ILE A 365 20.53 14.64 3.48
C ILE A 365 21.16 15.51 4.57
N ASP A 366 21.42 16.77 4.24
CA ASP A 366 21.84 17.78 5.20
C ASP A 366 20.62 18.46 5.78
N ASP A 367 20.39 18.23 7.07
CA ASP A 367 19.23 18.75 7.81
C ASP A 367 19.20 20.29 7.91
N ASN A 368 20.34 20.96 7.76
CA ASN A 368 20.45 22.41 7.85
C ASN A 368 20.26 23.11 6.49
N ARG A 369 20.39 22.38 5.38
CA ARG A 369 20.12 22.91 4.04
C ARG A 369 18.62 22.90 3.73
N THR A 370 18.22 23.77 2.81
CA THR A 370 16.83 23.75 2.32
C THR A 370 16.55 22.47 1.52
N VAL A 371 15.28 22.14 1.35
CA VAL A 371 14.84 21.04 0.49
C VAL A 371 15.41 21.21 -0.93
N ALA A 372 15.32 22.42 -1.49
CA ALA A 372 15.84 22.75 -2.81
C ALA A 372 17.36 22.56 -2.90
N ASP A 373 18.12 23.03 -1.87
CA ASP A 373 19.58 22.87 -1.85
C ASP A 373 20.04 21.42 -1.72
N ASN A 374 19.27 20.59 -1.01
CA ASN A 374 19.54 19.16 -0.93
C ASN A 374 19.42 18.42 -2.27
N VAL A 375 18.55 18.90 -3.16
CA VAL A 375 18.33 18.33 -4.50
C VAL A 375 19.32 18.88 -5.52
N ALA A 376 19.48 20.20 -5.54
CA ALA A 376 20.25 20.89 -6.58
C ALA A 376 21.66 21.31 -6.15
N ASN A 377 22.12 20.89 -4.95
CA ASN A 377 23.44 21.26 -4.39
C ASN A 377 23.71 22.77 -4.37
N GLY A 378 22.68 23.59 -4.10
CA GLY A 378 22.74 25.05 -4.05
C GLY A 378 22.49 25.74 -5.40
N ASN A 379 22.25 25.00 -6.48
CA ASN A 379 21.86 25.57 -7.77
C ASN A 379 20.35 25.89 -7.79
N SER A 380 19.95 26.86 -8.61
CA SER A 380 18.54 27.17 -8.83
C SER A 380 17.84 26.23 -9.84
N THR A 381 18.61 25.40 -10.52
CA THR A 381 18.13 24.49 -11.57
C THR A 381 18.69 23.11 -11.42
N VAL A 382 17.96 22.12 -11.90
CA VAL A 382 18.37 20.72 -12.07
C VAL A 382 18.36 20.36 -13.55
N THR A 383 19.31 19.54 -13.97
CA THR A 383 19.37 19.03 -15.35
C THR A 383 18.96 17.56 -15.36
N ILE A 384 17.89 17.24 -16.09
CA ILE A 384 17.36 15.88 -16.23
C ILE A 384 17.21 15.62 -17.72
N GLU A 385 17.76 14.51 -18.23
CA GLU A 385 17.78 14.18 -19.68
C GLU A 385 18.31 15.32 -20.58
N GLY A 386 19.31 16.06 -20.10
CA GLY A 386 19.84 17.21 -20.84
C GLY A 386 18.93 18.44 -20.88
N ARG A 387 17.79 18.41 -20.21
CA ARG A 387 16.87 19.54 -20.05
C ARG A 387 17.05 20.19 -18.69
N THR A 388 17.30 21.48 -18.70
CA THR A 388 17.42 22.26 -17.46
C THR A 388 16.05 22.85 -17.07
N ARG A 389 15.63 22.61 -15.83
CA ARG A 389 14.41 23.16 -15.26
C ARG A 389 14.64 23.69 -13.84
N SER A 390 13.78 24.58 -13.37
CA SER A 390 13.85 25.11 -12.00
C SER A 390 13.71 24.01 -10.97
N VAL A 391 14.55 24.03 -9.92
CA VAL A 391 14.47 23.08 -8.80
C VAL A 391 13.12 23.14 -8.09
N ILE A 392 12.50 24.32 -7.98
CA ILE A 392 11.18 24.48 -7.37
C ILE A 392 10.12 23.76 -8.21
N SER A 393 10.15 23.94 -9.54
CA SER A 393 9.22 23.23 -10.44
C SER A 393 9.44 21.71 -10.42
N TYR A 394 10.67 21.25 -10.29
CA TYR A 394 10.99 19.84 -10.14
C TYR A 394 10.46 19.26 -8.85
N LEU A 395 10.63 19.99 -7.73
CA LEU A 395 10.14 19.55 -6.41
C LEU A 395 8.60 19.52 -6.30
N GLN A 396 7.90 20.30 -7.12
CA GLN A 396 6.44 20.21 -7.22
C GLN A 396 5.98 18.84 -7.76
N ASP A 397 6.77 18.23 -8.64
CA ASP A 397 6.52 16.87 -9.14
C ASP A 397 6.61 15.83 -8.01
N PHE A 398 7.39 16.10 -6.94
CA PHE A 398 7.48 15.30 -5.73
C PHE A 398 6.57 15.82 -4.60
N LEU A 399 5.50 16.51 -4.96
CA LEU A 399 4.48 16.99 -4.05
C LEU A 399 5.01 17.97 -2.98
N PHE A 400 6.03 18.78 -3.28
CA PHE A 400 6.48 19.88 -2.45
C PHE A 400 5.85 21.19 -2.89
N ASP A 401 5.24 21.90 -1.94
CA ASP A 401 4.83 23.29 -2.15
C ASP A 401 6.06 24.20 -2.32
N PRO A 402 6.02 25.26 -3.16
CA PRO A 402 7.14 26.18 -3.34
C PRO A 402 7.65 26.85 -2.06
N THR A 403 6.80 27.05 -1.06
CA THR A 403 7.22 27.57 0.25
C THR A 403 7.95 26.49 1.04
N ARG A 404 7.48 25.26 0.99
CA ARG A 404 8.07 24.10 1.65
C ARG A 404 9.44 23.75 1.07
N ALA A 405 9.60 23.88 -0.26
CA ALA A 405 10.88 23.67 -0.93
C ALA A 405 12.02 24.56 -0.42
N ARG A 406 11.69 25.71 0.18
CA ARG A 406 12.65 26.67 0.76
C ARG A 406 12.89 26.49 2.25
N THR A 407 12.24 25.54 2.92
CA THR A 407 12.45 25.28 4.35
C THR A 407 13.63 24.31 4.56
N PRO A 408 14.31 24.38 5.71
CA PRO A 408 15.37 23.43 6.06
C PRO A 408 14.82 21.99 6.17
N ALA A 409 15.61 21.00 5.76
CA ALA A 409 15.20 19.59 5.73
C ALA A 409 14.88 19.02 7.13
N LYS A 410 15.44 19.58 8.20
CA LYS A 410 15.13 19.16 9.60
C LYS A 410 13.67 19.35 10.02
N VAL A 411 12.90 20.21 9.32
CA VAL A 411 11.48 20.50 9.64
C VAL A 411 10.54 19.56 8.90
N LEU A 412 11.06 18.69 8.04
CA LEU A 412 10.27 17.76 7.25
C LEU A 412 9.74 16.62 8.13
N SER A 413 8.50 16.22 7.84
CA SER A 413 7.96 14.94 8.32
C SER A 413 8.70 13.76 7.68
N GLY A 414 8.57 12.55 8.25
CA GLY A 414 9.18 11.35 7.69
C GLY A 414 8.80 11.11 6.22
N GLY A 415 7.51 11.24 5.87
CA GLY A 415 7.04 11.11 4.50
C GLY A 415 7.58 12.18 3.55
N GLU A 416 7.66 13.47 4.00
CA GLU A 416 8.30 14.52 3.21
C GLU A 416 9.81 14.26 3.02
N ARG A 417 10.47 13.71 4.04
CA ARG A 417 11.89 13.34 3.95
C ARG A 417 12.11 12.22 2.93
N ASN A 418 11.23 11.23 2.88
CA ASN A 418 11.28 10.17 1.89
C ASN A 418 11.04 10.71 0.47
N ARG A 419 10.08 11.63 0.28
CA ARG A 419 9.88 12.31 -1.01
C ARG A 419 11.11 13.13 -1.44
N LEU A 420 11.79 13.79 -0.50
CA LEU A 420 13.05 14.49 -0.77
C LEU A 420 14.14 13.51 -1.23
N LEU A 421 14.23 12.34 -0.59
CA LEU A 421 15.15 11.27 -1.00
C LEU A 421 14.86 10.79 -2.41
N LEU A 422 13.60 10.55 -2.75
CA LEU A 422 13.19 10.19 -4.10
C LEU A 422 13.54 11.29 -5.11
N ALA A 423 13.21 12.54 -4.80
CA ALA A 423 13.57 13.67 -5.67
C ALA A 423 15.09 13.73 -5.92
N ARG A 424 15.89 13.50 -4.90
CA ARG A 424 17.35 13.47 -5.03
C ARG A 424 17.85 12.25 -5.81
N LEU A 425 17.26 11.08 -5.58
CA LEU A 425 17.58 9.84 -6.29
C LEU A 425 17.50 10.06 -7.80
N PHE A 426 16.40 10.61 -8.27
CA PHE A 426 16.12 10.77 -9.69
C PHE A 426 16.82 11.97 -10.35
N THR A 427 17.59 12.76 -9.61
CA THR A 427 18.54 13.73 -10.20
C THR A 427 19.90 13.12 -10.49
N GLN A 428 20.20 11.93 -9.99
CA GLN A 428 21.48 11.27 -10.24
C GLN A 428 21.41 10.44 -11.52
N PRO A 429 22.42 10.54 -12.39
CA PRO A 429 22.49 9.66 -13.54
C PRO A 429 22.70 8.22 -13.05
N ALA A 430 21.83 7.31 -13.43
CA ALA A 430 21.91 5.91 -13.09
C ALA A 430 21.45 5.03 -14.22
N ASN A 431 22.16 3.93 -14.48
CA ASN A 431 21.72 2.87 -15.37
C ASN A 431 21.43 1.56 -14.62
N VAL A 432 21.85 1.48 -13.36
CA VAL A 432 21.44 0.44 -12.40
C VAL A 432 20.95 1.10 -11.12
N LEU A 433 19.71 0.83 -10.76
CA LEU A 433 19.07 1.34 -9.57
C LEU A 433 18.85 0.20 -8.58
N VAL A 434 19.22 0.40 -7.33
CA VAL A 434 19.04 -0.57 -6.25
C VAL A 434 18.20 0.04 -5.14
N LEU A 435 17.05 -0.57 -4.88
CA LEU A 435 16.11 -0.17 -3.84
C LEU A 435 15.94 -1.31 -2.84
N ASP A 436 16.25 -1.05 -1.58
CA ASP A 436 16.09 -2.00 -0.48
C ASP A 436 14.96 -1.50 0.44
N GLU A 437 13.80 -2.19 0.41
CA GLU A 437 12.56 -1.84 1.12
C GLU A 437 12.15 -0.35 0.97
N PRO A 438 12.04 0.16 -0.27
CA PRO A 438 11.72 1.58 -0.48
C PRO A 438 10.29 1.95 -0.07
N THR A 439 9.40 0.98 0.01
CA THR A 439 7.98 1.15 0.34
C THR A 439 7.73 1.40 1.81
N ASN A 440 8.68 1.08 2.69
CA ASN A 440 8.57 1.33 4.11
C ASN A 440 8.42 2.83 4.40
N ASP A 441 7.45 3.19 5.23
CA ASP A 441 7.15 4.57 5.66
C ASP A 441 6.67 5.51 4.54
N LEU A 442 6.35 5.01 3.33
CA LEU A 442 5.71 5.79 2.28
C LEU A 442 4.19 5.82 2.48
N ASP A 443 3.56 6.96 2.18
CA ASP A 443 2.12 7.04 2.04
C ASP A 443 1.69 6.60 0.62
N ALA A 444 0.40 6.28 0.46
CA ALA A 444 -0.12 5.75 -0.80
C ALA A 444 0.20 6.66 -2.01
N GLU A 445 0.09 7.99 -1.85
CA GLU A 445 0.39 8.93 -2.94
C GLU A 445 1.89 8.93 -3.32
N THR A 446 2.78 8.77 -2.35
CA THR A 446 4.23 8.68 -2.61
C THR A 446 4.60 7.32 -3.19
N LEU A 447 3.87 6.28 -2.80
CA LEU A 447 4.04 4.93 -3.35
C LEU A 447 3.61 4.90 -4.82
N ASP A 448 2.42 5.45 -5.16
CA ASP A 448 1.96 5.59 -6.55
C ASP A 448 2.98 6.34 -7.41
N LEU A 449 3.51 7.46 -6.89
CA LEU A 449 4.56 8.23 -7.58
C LEU A 449 5.83 7.39 -7.82
N LEU A 450 6.25 6.61 -6.83
CA LEU A 450 7.43 5.76 -6.96
C LEU A 450 7.20 4.65 -8.00
N GLU A 451 6.02 4.04 -8.02
CA GLU A 451 5.62 3.06 -9.03
C GLU A 451 5.72 3.63 -10.44
N ASP A 452 5.08 4.77 -10.69
CA ASP A 452 5.11 5.44 -12.00
C ASP A 452 6.54 5.70 -12.45
N LEU A 453 7.38 6.23 -11.55
CA LEU A 453 8.79 6.51 -11.84
C LEU A 453 9.59 5.26 -12.18
N LEU A 454 9.37 4.17 -11.44
CA LEU A 454 10.09 2.92 -11.66
C LEU A 454 9.60 2.18 -12.90
N VAL A 455 8.32 2.29 -13.24
CA VAL A 455 7.76 1.73 -14.50
C VAL A 455 8.35 2.45 -15.72
N GLU A 456 8.51 3.78 -15.66
CA GLU A 456 9.12 4.56 -16.73
C GLU A 456 10.66 4.42 -16.80
N PHE A 457 11.31 3.96 -15.73
CA PHE A 457 12.77 3.81 -15.69
C PHE A 457 13.27 2.79 -16.70
N LYS A 458 14.13 3.21 -17.62
CA LYS A 458 14.69 2.39 -18.71
C LYS A 458 15.95 1.64 -18.33
N GLY A 459 16.54 1.92 -17.18
CA GLY A 459 17.69 1.22 -16.63
C GLY A 459 17.30 -0.11 -16.00
N THR A 460 18.30 -0.80 -15.45
CA THR A 460 18.11 -2.05 -14.73
C THR A 460 17.78 -1.76 -13.26
N LEU A 461 16.78 -2.44 -12.72
CA LEU A 461 16.32 -2.28 -11.33
C LEU A 461 16.57 -3.56 -10.53
N LEU A 462 17.15 -3.44 -9.35
CA LEU A 462 17.16 -4.45 -8.30
C LEU A 462 16.31 -3.95 -7.13
N LEU A 463 15.20 -4.62 -6.87
CA LEU A 463 14.19 -4.20 -5.90
C LEU A 463 13.97 -5.26 -4.82
N VAL A 464 14.27 -4.93 -3.57
CA VAL A 464 13.79 -5.71 -2.42
C VAL A 464 12.52 -5.05 -1.92
N SER A 465 11.43 -5.77 -1.88
CA SER A 465 10.19 -5.29 -1.27
C SER A 465 9.33 -6.44 -0.77
N HIS A 466 8.53 -6.19 0.26
CA HIS A 466 7.50 -7.08 0.77
C HIS A 466 6.10 -6.64 0.34
N ASP A 467 5.98 -5.53 -0.38
CA ASP A 467 4.74 -5.06 -0.97
C ASP A 467 4.43 -5.83 -2.26
N ARG A 468 3.39 -6.64 -2.22
CA ARG A 468 2.99 -7.56 -3.29
C ARG A 468 2.52 -6.84 -4.55
N GLU A 469 1.69 -5.80 -4.38
CA GLU A 469 1.16 -5.02 -5.50
C GLU A 469 2.24 -4.19 -6.16
N PHE A 470 3.12 -3.59 -5.35
CA PHE A 470 4.27 -2.86 -5.86
C PHE A 470 5.20 -3.74 -6.71
N LEU A 471 5.42 -4.99 -6.29
CA LEU A 471 6.19 -5.95 -7.08
C LEU A 471 5.47 -6.31 -8.38
N ASP A 472 4.17 -6.59 -8.33
CA ASP A 472 3.39 -6.97 -9.52
C ASP A 472 3.38 -5.85 -10.58
N GLU A 473 3.35 -4.57 -10.17
CA GLU A 473 3.33 -3.43 -11.08
C GLU A 473 4.71 -3.08 -11.66
N VAL A 474 5.80 -3.30 -10.90
CA VAL A 474 7.11 -2.77 -11.26
C VAL A 474 8.05 -3.79 -11.89
N VAL A 475 8.05 -5.06 -11.41
CA VAL A 475 9.12 -6.00 -11.76
C VAL A 475 8.78 -6.87 -12.97
N THR A 476 9.81 -7.28 -13.70
CA THR A 476 9.70 -8.19 -14.86
C THR A 476 10.02 -9.64 -14.51
N SER A 477 10.79 -9.85 -13.43
CA SER A 477 11.12 -11.17 -12.89
C SER A 477 11.38 -11.08 -11.39
N THR A 478 11.32 -12.23 -10.71
CA THR A 478 11.42 -12.29 -9.25
C THR A 478 12.39 -13.38 -8.83
N LEU A 479 13.41 -13.01 -8.03
CA LEU A 479 14.33 -13.93 -7.37
C LEU A 479 13.81 -14.25 -5.97
N VAL A 480 13.57 -15.51 -5.68
CA VAL A 480 12.98 -15.95 -4.40
C VAL A 480 13.94 -16.83 -3.64
N PHE A 481 14.21 -16.47 -2.38
CA PHE A 481 14.98 -17.31 -1.45
C PHE A 481 14.12 -18.48 -0.97
N GLU A 482 14.45 -19.69 -1.45
CA GLU A 482 13.70 -20.94 -1.17
C GLU A 482 14.23 -21.71 0.05
N GLY A 483 15.27 -21.19 0.69
CA GLY A 483 15.97 -21.86 1.80
C GLY A 483 17.24 -22.58 1.36
N ASP A 484 18.04 -23.02 2.33
CA ASP A 484 19.30 -23.76 2.14
C ASP A 484 20.27 -23.15 1.13
N GLY A 485 20.23 -21.82 0.95
CA GLY A 485 21.07 -21.09 0.01
C GLY A 485 20.65 -21.18 -1.44
N ARG A 486 19.46 -21.69 -1.73
CA ARG A 486 18.89 -21.77 -3.07
C ARG A 486 18.05 -20.52 -3.36
N ILE A 487 18.15 -20.04 -4.60
CA ILE A 487 17.34 -18.93 -5.11
C ILE A 487 16.68 -19.41 -6.41
N GLY A 488 15.34 -19.37 -6.43
CA GLY A 488 14.56 -19.59 -7.64
C GLY A 488 14.44 -18.30 -8.45
N ASP A 489 14.44 -18.40 -9.77
CA ASP A 489 14.23 -17.31 -10.72
C ASP A 489 12.87 -17.54 -11.42
N TYR A 490 11.97 -16.58 -11.28
CA TYR A 490 10.59 -16.65 -11.76
C TYR A 490 10.28 -15.44 -12.64
N VAL A 491 9.63 -15.69 -13.77
CA VAL A 491 9.16 -14.63 -14.67
C VAL A 491 7.92 -13.96 -14.09
N GLY A 492 7.88 -12.64 -14.07
CA GLY A 492 6.76 -11.86 -13.55
C GLY A 492 6.91 -11.43 -12.10
N GLY A 493 5.83 -10.93 -11.52
CA GLY A 493 5.75 -10.40 -10.18
C GLY A 493 5.44 -11.46 -9.10
N TYR A 494 4.93 -10.96 -7.97
CA TYR A 494 4.55 -11.81 -6.84
C TYR A 494 3.40 -12.78 -7.18
N THR A 495 2.39 -12.28 -7.87
CA THR A 495 1.22 -13.08 -8.26
C THR A 495 1.60 -14.21 -9.21
N ASP A 496 2.50 -13.96 -10.16
CA ASP A 496 2.99 -14.97 -11.09
C ASP A 496 3.77 -16.05 -10.38
N TRP A 497 4.68 -15.69 -9.47
CA TRP A 497 5.39 -16.63 -8.61
C TRP A 497 4.43 -17.51 -7.80
N GLN A 498 3.42 -16.92 -7.14
CA GLN A 498 2.42 -17.65 -6.37
C GLN A 498 1.64 -18.66 -7.23
N ASN A 499 1.29 -18.28 -8.46
CA ASN A 499 0.61 -19.16 -9.40
C ASN A 499 1.49 -20.33 -9.84
N GLU A 500 2.79 -20.09 -10.03
CA GLU A 500 3.73 -21.16 -10.39
C GLU A 500 3.93 -22.14 -9.24
N LEU A 501 4.02 -21.65 -7.99
CA LEU A 501 4.05 -22.53 -6.80
C LEU A 501 2.81 -23.42 -6.69
N LYS A 502 1.62 -22.86 -6.95
CA LYS A 502 0.37 -23.65 -6.95
C LYS A 502 0.37 -24.72 -8.03
N LYS A 503 0.89 -24.40 -9.22
CA LYS A 503 1.02 -25.37 -10.31
C LYS A 503 2.03 -26.47 -9.98
N GLN A 504 3.17 -26.14 -9.36
CA GLN A 504 4.17 -27.11 -8.90
C GLN A 504 3.59 -28.03 -7.84
N ALA A 505 2.95 -27.49 -6.80
CA ALA A 505 2.28 -28.28 -5.77
C ALA A 505 1.19 -29.21 -6.33
N ALA A 506 0.44 -28.77 -7.35
CA ALA A 506 -0.55 -29.61 -8.02
C ALA A 506 0.08 -30.74 -8.86
N ARG A 507 1.24 -30.50 -9.48
CA ARG A 507 2.02 -31.51 -10.20
C ARG A 507 2.58 -32.56 -9.24
N ASP A 508 3.13 -32.13 -8.10
CA ASP A 508 3.71 -33.02 -7.08
C ASP A 508 2.62 -33.84 -6.37
N ALA A 509 1.43 -33.28 -6.15
CA ALA A 509 0.27 -34.00 -5.62
C ALA A 509 -0.30 -35.06 -6.61
N GLY A 510 -0.04 -34.94 -7.90
CA GLY A 510 -0.42 -35.89 -8.95
C GLY A 510 0.57 -37.03 -9.17
N ALA A 511 1.78 -36.96 -8.64
CA ALA A 511 2.77 -38.03 -8.66
C ALA A 511 2.55 -38.94 -7.43
N ALA A 512 2.25 -40.22 -7.66
CA ALA A 512 2.00 -41.23 -6.61
C ALA A 512 3.14 -41.31 -5.57
N PRO A 513 2.85 -41.61 -4.29
CA PRO A 513 3.79 -41.37 -3.19
C PRO A 513 4.92 -42.41 -3.20
N VAL A 514 6.16 -41.94 -3.26
CA VAL A 514 7.31 -42.65 -2.70
C VAL A 514 7.31 -42.32 -1.20
N ALA A 515 7.23 -43.38 -0.39
CA ALA A 515 7.17 -43.31 1.06
C ALA A 515 8.35 -42.48 1.61
N ALA A 516 8.06 -41.45 2.38
CA ALA A 516 9.02 -40.77 3.22
C ALA A 516 8.47 -40.69 4.65
N ASP A 517 9.33 -41.06 5.58
CA ASP A 517 9.08 -41.22 7.00
C ASP A 517 8.67 -39.95 7.71
N TYR A 518 7.86 -40.11 8.74
CA TYR A 518 7.33 -39.15 9.67
C TYR A 518 8.41 -38.40 10.46
N VAL A 519 8.35 -37.08 10.49
CA VAL A 519 8.70 -36.27 11.68
C VAL A 519 7.82 -35.01 11.74
N GLY A 520 7.02 -34.86 12.82
CA GLY A 520 6.44 -33.61 13.28
C GLY A 520 5.00 -33.31 12.82
N GLY A 521 4.00 -33.78 13.58
CA GLY A 521 2.58 -33.66 13.28
C GLY A 521 2.01 -32.26 13.28
N VAL A 522 1.35 -31.93 12.19
CA VAL A 522 0.14 -31.10 12.17
C VAL A 522 -0.81 -31.69 11.14
N LYS A 523 -2.01 -32.05 11.63
CA LYS A 523 -3.08 -32.63 10.82
C LYS A 523 -3.77 -31.51 10.04
N VAL A 524 -3.48 -31.40 8.75
CA VAL A 524 -4.28 -30.56 7.85
C VAL A 524 -5.50 -31.38 7.42
N LEU A 525 -6.68 -30.89 7.73
CA LEU A 525 -7.95 -31.46 7.28
C LEU A 525 -8.08 -31.29 5.76
N PRO A 526 -8.56 -32.32 5.01
CA PRO A 526 -8.71 -32.20 3.58
C PRO A 526 -9.92 -31.33 3.22
N GLN A 527 -9.70 -30.26 2.51
CA GLN A 527 -10.75 -29.58 1.76
C GLN A 527 -11.21 -30.47 0.61
N ALA A 528 -12.52 -30.49 0.42
CA ALA A 528 -13.24 -31.37 -0.49
C ALA A 528 -12.70 -31.34 -1.92
N ALA A 529 -12.73 -32.51 -2.53
CA ALA A 529 -12.37 -32.83 -3.88
C ALA A 529 -12.86 -31.81 -4.93
N LEU A 530 -11.93 -31.11 -5.57
CA LEU A 530 -12.15 -30.53 -6.87
C LEU A 530 -12.15 -31.66 -7.91
N ALA A 531 -13.30 -31.85 -8.52
CA ALA A 531 -13.52 -32.84 -9.55
C ALA A 531 -12.48 -32.71 -10.68
N ALA A 532 -11.91 -33.83 -11.10
CA ALA A 532 -11.03 -33.92 -12.25
C ALA A 532 -11.63 -33.20 -13.45
N ALA A 533 -10.95 -32.19 -13.95
CA ALA A 533 -11.35 -31.43 -15.13
C ALA A 533 -11.46 -32.41 -16.33
N LYS A 534 -12.67 -32.75 -16.72
CA LYS A 534 -12.92 -33.48 -17.98
C LYS A 534 -12.46 -32.58 -19.13
N LYS A 535 -11.62 -33.06 -20.02
CA LYS A 535 -11.26 -32.39 -21.27
C LYS A 535 -12.52 -31.98 -22.01
N LEU A 536 -12.53 -30.79 -22.58
CA LEU A 536 -13.62 -30.24 -23.36
C LEU A 536 -14.07 -31.23 -24.46
N SER A 537 -15.35 -31.49 -24.52
CA SER A 537 -15.95 -32.28 -25.60
C SER A 537 -15.93 -31.46 -26.91
N ASN A 538 -16.05 -32.11 -28.06
CA ASN A 538 -16.09 -31.42 -29.36
C ASN A 538 -17.25 -30.41 -29.46
N LYS A 539 -18.35 -30.64 -28.72
CA LYS A 539 -19.49 -29.74 -28.64
C LYS A 539 -19.16 -28.49 -27.80
N GLU A 540 -18.48 -28.67 -26.66
CA GLU A 540 -18.05 -27.56 -25.80
C GLU A 540 -16.95 -26.73 -26.46
N ARG A 541 -16.10 -27.31 -27.32
CA ARG A 541 -15.12 -26.53 -28.12
C ARG A 541 -15.80 -25.65 -29.16
N ALA A 542 -16.78 -26.18 -29.87
CA ALA A 542 -17.56 -25.39 -30.83
C ALA A 542 -18.32 -24.27 -30.12
N GLU A 543 -18.90 -24.54 -28.94
CA GLU A 543 -19.55 -23.54 -28.10
C GLU A 543 -18.58 -22.44 -27.66
N LEU A 544 -17.35 -22.80 -27.24
CA LEU A 544 -16.29 -21.86 -26.84
C LEU A 544 -15.87 -20.93 -27.99
N ASP A 545 -15.84 -21.44 -29.22
CA ASP A 545 -15.50 -20.67 -30.42
C ASP A 545 -16.64 -19.72 -30.86
N GLU A 546 -17.90 -20.01 -30.55
CA GLU A 546 -19.07 -19.20 -30.87
C GLU A 546 -19.39 -18.12 -29.81
N LEU A 547 -19.05 -18.38 -28.54
CA LEU A 547 -19.38 -17.49 -27.42
C LEU A 547 -18.83 -16.05 -27.57
N PRO A 548 -17.59 -15.81 -28.01
CA PRO A 548 -17.08 -14.44 -28.19
C PRO A 548 -17.91 -13.62 -29.19
N ALA A 549 -18.34 -14.22 -30.29
CA ALA A 549 -19.17 -13.53 -31.28
C ALA A 549 -20.57 -13.21 -30.74
N ARG A 550 -21.13 -14.07 -29.86
CA ARG A 550 -22.41 -13.82 -29.19
C ARG A 550 -22.29 -12.69 -28.15
N ILE A 551 -21.22 -12.66 -27.38
CA ILE A 551 -20.93 -11.60 -26.40
C ILE A 551 -20.83 -10.25 -27.12
N GLU A 552 -20.06 -10.17 -28.22
CA GLU A 552 -19.92 -8.95 -29.02
C GLU A 552 -21.27 -8.50 -29.63
N ALA A 553 -22.12 -9.44 -30.02
CA ALA A 553 -23.47 -9.12 -30.53
C ALA A 553 -24.35 -8.50 -29.42
N PHE A 554 -24.31 -9.02 -28.21
CA PHE A 554 -25.06 -8.49 -27.06
C PHE A 554 -24.56 -7.07 -26.70
N GLU A 555 -23.26 -6.81 -26.70
CA GLU A 555 -22.67 -5.49 -26.44
C GLU A 555 -23.13 -4.45 -27.48
N LYS A 556 -23.14 -4.83 -28.77
CA LYS A 556 -23.62 -3.96 -29.84
C LYS A 556 -25.12 -3.64 -29.70
N GLU A 557 -25.93 -4.65 -29.35
CA GLU A 557 -27.36 -4.45 -29.14
C GLU A 557 -27.64 -3.59 -27.90
N GLN A 558 -26.91 -3.81 -26.82
CA GLN A 558 -26.99 -3.01 -25.59
C GLN A 558 -26.66 -1.53 -25.85
N THR A 559 -25.56 -1.29 -26.58
CA THR A 559 -25.15 0.07 -26.97
C THR A 559 -26.23 0.75 -27.85
N ALA A 560 -26.80 0.03 -28.79
CA ALA A 560 -27.84 0.56 -29.67
C ALA A 560 -29.13 0.91 -28.90
N LEU A 561 -29.51 0.09 -27.91
CA LEU A 561 -30.69 0.35 -27.07
C LEU A 561 -30.43 1.49 -26.08
N ALA A 562 -29.20 1.60 -25.53
CA ALA A 562 -28.80 2.70 -24.68
C ALA A 562 -28.84 4.05 -25.42
N VAL A 563 -28.37 4.10 -26.66
CA VAL A 563 -28.47 5.29 -27.55
C VAL A 563 -29.93 5.67 -27.79
N LYS A 564 -30.80 4.70 -28.02
CA LYS A 564 -32.24 4.97 -28.20
C LYS A 564 -32.89 5.52 -26.93
N LEU A 565 -32.52 5.03 -25.77
CA LEU A 565 -32.99 5.53 -24.48
C LEU A 565 -32.41 6.91 -24.12
N ALA A 566 -31.26 7.29 -24.67
CA ALA A 566 -30.65 8.62 -24.46
C ALA A 566 -31.29 9.71 -25.33
N ASP A 567 -32.10 9.37 -26.35
CA ASP A 567 -32.77 10.35 -27.20
C ASP A 567 -34.01 10.95 -26.48
N PRO A 568 -34.04 12.25 -26.19
CA PRO A 568 -35.19 12.91 -25.58
C PRO A 568 -36.47 12.83 -26.43
N GLY A 569 -36.34 12.61 -27.74
CA GLY A 569 -37.46 12.40 -28.68
C GLY A 569 -38.19 11.08 -28.47
N PHE A 570 -37.48 10.05 -28.00
CA PHE A 570 -38.03 8.71 -27.78
C PHE A 570 -39.05 8.66 -26.63
N TYR A 571 -38.90 9.50 -25.62
CA TYR A 571 -39.84 9.59 -24.48
C TYR A 571 -41.18 10.27 -24.84
N LYS A 572 -41.28 10.87 -26.03
CA LYS A 572 -42.54 11.43 -26.55
C LYS A 572 -43.38 10.42 -27.33
N ALA A 573 -42.85 9.26 -27.63
CA ALA A 573 -43.57 8.14 -28.23
C ALA A 573 -44.38 7.36 -27.17
N ALA A 574 -45.29 6.48 -27.58
CA ALA A 574 -46.18 5.77 -26.66
C ALA A 574 -45.41 5.03 -25.54
N SER A 575 -45.92 5.11 -24.31
CA SER A 575 -45.29 4.55 -23.09
C SER A 575 -44.96 3.05 -23.16
N THR A 576 -45.66 2.31 -24.03
CA THR A 576 -45.45 0.87 -24.31
C THR A 576 -44.10 0.58 -24.97
N ASP A 577 -43.59 1.47 -25.83
CA ASP A 577 -42.33 1.24 -26.53
C ASP A 577 -41.10 1.44 -25.60
N VAL A 578 -41.19 2.37 -24.68
CA VAL A 578 -40.14 2.61 -23.66
C VAL A 578 -40.04 1.43 -22.68
N ALA A 579 -41.15 0.87 -22.25
CA ALA A 579 -41.17 -0.30 -21.38
C ALA A 579 -40.59 -1.54 -22.06
N ALA A 580 -40.92 -1.76 -23.34
CA ALA A 580 -40.40 -2.87 -24.13
C ALA A 580 -38.86 -2.78 -24.33
N VAL A 581 -38.34 -1.57 -24.60
CA VAL A 581 -36.88 -1.35 -24.74
C VAL A 581 -36.16 -1.57 -23.41
N LYS A 582 -36.70 -1.11 -22.29
CA LYS A 582 -36.11 -1.37 -20.97
C LYS A 582 -36.12 -2.86 -20.62
N GLN A 583 -37.22 -3.57 -20.85
CA GLN A 583 -37.29 -5.00 -20.61
C GLN A 583 -36.32 -5.77 -21.50
N ARG A 584 -36.15 -5.35 -22.76
CA ARG A 584 -35.17 -5.95 -23.66
C ARG A 584 -33.74 -5.72 -23.18
N LEU A 585 -33.41 -4.52 -22.63
CA LEU A 585 -32.11 -4.20 -22.06
C LEU A 585 -31.79 -5.11 -20.87
N GLU A 586 -32.74 -5.28 -19.93
CA GLU A 586 -32.57 -6.18 -18.78
C GLU A 586 -32.36 -7.64 -19.22
N THR A 587 -33.07 -8.09 -20.27
CA THR A 587 -32.90 -9.45 -20.81
C THR A 587 -31.52 -9.63 -21.42
N ILE A 588 -31.01 -8.63 -22.18
CA ILE A 588 -29.70 -8.67 -22.80
C ILE A 588 -28.58 -8.64 -21.73
N GLU A 589 -28.75 -7.88 -20.66
CA GLU A 589 -27.80 -7.87 -19.54
C GLU A 589 -27.68 -9.25 -18.88
N GLN A 590 -28.79 -9.93 -18.68
CA GLN A 590 -28.84 -11.30 -18.14
C GLN A 590 -28.18 -12.30 -19.11
N ASP A 591 -28.53 -12.23 -20.40
CA ASP A 591 -28.02 -13.12 -21.44
C ASP A 591 -26.49 -12.90 -21.66
N HIS A 592 -26.04 -11.65 -21.61
CA HIS A 592 -24.61 -11.28 -21.68
C HIS A 592 -23.84 -11.86 -20.49
N ALA A 593 -24.34 -11.66 -19.26
CA ALA A 593 -23.70 -12.19 -18.06
C ALA A 593 -23.63 -13.72 -18.08
N ALA A 594 -24.69 -14.39 -18.53
CA ALA A 594 -24.72 -15.85 -18.66
C ALA A 594 -23.75 -16.36 -19.73
N ALA A 595 -23.66 -15.68 -20.88
CA ALA A 595 -22.73 -16.03 -21.95
C ALA A 595 -21.28 -15.84 -21.51
N PHE A 596 -20.97 -14.77 -20.79
CA PHE A 596 -19.64 -14.47 -20.25
C PHE A 596 -19.21 -15.51 -19.19
N ALA A 597 -20.07 -15.82 -18.22
CA ALA A 597 -19.80 -16.85 -17.21
C ALA A 597 -19.57 -18.23 -17.85
N ARG A 598 -20.34 -18.56 -18.91
CA ARG A 598 -20.17 -19.82 -19.64
C ARG A 598 -18.86 -19.85 -20.43
N TRP A 599 -18.48 -18.75 -21.02
CA TRP A 599 -17.19 -18.61 -21.70
C TRP A 599 -16.01 -18.78 -20.72
N GLU A 600 -16.04 -18.14 -19.55
CA GLU A 600 -15.02 -18.32 -18.50
C GLU A 600 -14.93 -19.78 -18.02
N GLU A 601 -16.09 -20.43 -17.80
CA GLU A 601 -16.11 -21.85 -17.39
C GLU A 601 -15.45 -22.77 -18.42
N LEU A 602 -15.72 -22.56 -19.71
CA LEU A 602 -15.17 -23.38 -20.78
C LEU A 602 -13.71 -23.02 -21.07
N ASP A 603 -13.32 -21.75 -21.00
CA ASP A 603 -11.93 -21.32 -21.22
C ASP A 603 -11.02 -21.79 -20.08
N ALA A 604 -11.48 -21.80 -18.83
CA ALA A 604 -10.76 -22.37 -17.69
C ALA A 604 -10.54 -23.88 -17.78
N ARG A 605 -11.26 -24.59 -18.69
CA ARG A 605 -11.14 -26.04 -18.93
C ARG A 605 -10.38 -26.38 -20.23
N LYS A 606 -9.90 -25.38 -20.95
CA LYS A 606 -9.13 -25.49 -22.19
C LYS A 606 -7.71 -25.97 -21.94
#